data_24a87faaa79c2425bf10cd29c5f8825c
#
_entry.id   24a87faaa79c2425bf10cd29c5f8825c
#
_cell.length_a   1.000
_cell.length_b   1.000
_cell.length_c   1.000
_cell.angle_alpha   90.00
_cell.angle_beta   90.00
_cell.angle_gamma   90.00
#
_symmetry.space_group_name_H-M   'P 1'
#
loop_
_entity.id
_entity.type
_entity.pdbx_description
1 polymer ?
#
loop_
_entity_poly.entity_id
_entity_poly.type
_entity_poly.pdbx_seq_one_letter_code
_entity_poly.pdbx_strand_id
1 'polypeptide(L)'
;MKSAALQHESFTTKHFHFSQPSLKTFVGTLLFLLASGVQHDCHAYLASLKKYTLPEHPAFMQVLCPHYLAECLIYLALSIIAAPPGQVFNRTVLCAMVFVAVNLGVTADGTKQWYEQKFGKEKVATRWRMIPFLF
;
A
#
# COMPACT_ATOMS: atom_id res chain seq x y z
N MET A 1 22.02 34.16 46.03
CA MET A 1 21.89 33.92 44.56
C MET A 1 22.22 32.48 44.29
N LYS A 2 21.22 31.63 44.02
CA LYS A 2 21.44 30.19 43.70
C LYS A 2 21.52 30.04 42.19
N SER A 3 22.68 29.60 41.71
CA SER A 3 22.91 29.21 40.32
C SER A 3 21.99 28.05 39.96
N ALA A 4 21.12 28.25 38.99
CA ALA A 4 20.40 27.19 38.34
C ALA A 4 21.39 26.43 37.43
N ALA A 5 21.84 25.26 37.87
CA ALA A 5 22.57 24.34 37.05
C ALA A 5 21.60 23.78 35.98
N LEU A 6 21.86 24.14 34.74
CA LEU A 6 21.22 23.51 33.57
C LEU A 6 21.60 22.02 33.58
N GLN A 7 20.64 21.17 33.96
CA GLN A 7 20.78 19.72 33.75
C GLN A 7 20.76 19.47 32.25
N HIS A 8 21.91 19.22 31.70
CA HIS A 8 22.09 18.66 30.36
C HIS A 8 21.62 17.23 30.46
N GLU A 9 20.34 16.96 30.13
CA GLU A 9 19.87 15.61 29.92
C GLU A 9 20.61 15.03 28.73
N SER A 10 21.63 14.25 29.02
CA SER A 10 22.29 13.40 28.04
C SER A 10 21.25 12.43 27.51
N PHE A 11 20.84 12.61 26.28
CA PHE A 11 19.99 11.69 25.52
C PHE A 11 20.73 10.35 25.44
N THR A 12 20.47 9.51 26.43
CA THR A 12 21.18 8.23 26.54
C THR A 12 20.50 7.25 25.60
N THR A 13 21.18 6.79 24.60
CA THR A 13 20.81 5.74 23.63
C THR A 13 20.52 4.37 24.26
N LYS A 14 20.39 4.29 25.59
CA LYS A 14 20.14 3.07 26.36
C LYS A 14 18.79 2.39 26.16
N HIS A 15 17.86 2.99 25.40
CA HIS A 15 16.55 2.42 25.14
C HIS A 15 16.41 1.72 23.76
N PHE A 16 17.46 1.66 22.98
CA PHE A 16 17.46 0.82 21.78
C PHE A 16 17.75 -0.65 22.16
N HIS A 17 16.76 -1.31 22.71
CA HIS A 17 16.75 -2.78 22.78
C HIS A 17 16.52 -3.33 21.37
N PHE A 18 17.57 -3.73 20.71
CA PHE A 18 17.50 -4.48 19.46
C PHE A 18 17.07 -5.91 19.82
N SER A 19 15.77 -6.12 20.07
CA SER A 19 15.20 -7.46 20.15
C SER A 19 15.08 -8.03 18.74
N GLN A 20 15.37 -9.32 18.59
CA GLN A 20 15.20 -9.99 17.30
C GLN A 20 13.78 -9.78 16.79
N PRO A 21 13.60 -9.41 15.50
CA PRO A 21 12.28 -9.19 14.94
C PRO A 21 11.46 -10.49 15.04
N SER A 22 10.26 -10.38 15.54
CA SER A 22 9.34 -11.53 15.56
C SER A 22 9.06 -12.00 14.14
N LEU A 23 8.72 -13.28 13.96
CA LEU A 23 8.31 -13.80 12.64
C LEU A 23 7.20 -12.94 12.02
N LYS A 24 6.27 -12.47 12.83
CA LYS A 24 5.20 -11.54 12.43
C LYS A 24 5.77 -10.24 11.83
N THR A 25 6.71 -9.61 12.51
CA THR A 25 7.35 -8.38 12.04
C THR A 25 8.14 -8.64 10.75
N PHE A 26 8.84 -9.75 10.66
CA PHE A 26 9.58 -10.13 9.45
C PHE A 26 8.64 -10.31 8.25
N VAL A 27 7.55 -11.08 8.40
CA VAL A 27 6.55 -11.29 7.34
C VAL A 27 5.88 -9.98 6.93
N GLY A 28 5.47 -9.16 7.91
CA GLY A 28 4.87 -7.86 7.65
C GLY A 28 5.82 -6.92 6.88
N THR A 29 7.10 -6.87 7.29
CA THR A 29 8.11 -6.04 6.61
C THR A 29 8.37 -6.53 5.18
N LEU A 30 8.48 -7.84 4.97
CA LEU A 30 8.66 -8.40 3.64
C LEU A 30 7.47 -8.05 2.73
N LEU A 31 6.25 -8.24 3.23
CA LEU A 31 5.04 -7.87 2.48
C LEU A 31 5.00 -6.37 2.16
N PHE A 32 5.37 -5.52 3.13
CA PHE A 32 5.45 -4.08 2.94
C PHE A 32 6.42 -3.69 1.82
N LEU A 33 7.63 -4.26 1.84
CA LEU A 33 8.65 -3.96 0.83
C LEU A 33 8.23 -4.42 -0.58
N LEU A 34 7.68 -5.64 -0.69
CA LEU A 34 7.21 -6.17 -1.97
C LEU A 34 6.04 -5.34 -2.53
N ALA A 35 5.05 -5.05 -1.70
CA ALA A 35 3.89 -4.27 -2.12
C ALA A 35 4.28 -2.83 -2.49
N SER A 36 5.17 -2.20 -1.72
CA SER A 36 5.68 -0.85 -2.01
C SER A 36 6.48 -0.81 -3.32
N GLY A 37 7.28 -1.84 -3.59
CA GLY A 37 8.00 -1.98 -4.85
C GLY A 37 7.04 -2.05 -6.03
N VAL A 38 6.05 -2.92 -5.98
CA VAL A 38 5.02 -3.04 -7.03
C VAL A 38 4.26 -1.73 -7.22
N GLN A 39 3.86 -1.07 -6.13
CA GLN A 39 3.17 0.21 -6.19
C GLN A 39 4.04 1.27 -6.88
N HIS A 40 5.31 1.38 -6.47
CA HIS A 40 6.25 2.32 -7.04
C HIS A 40 6.43 2.09 -8.55
N ASP A 41 6.66 0.85 -8.98
CA ASP A 41 6.87 0.50 -10.38
C ASP A 41 5.62 0.80 -11.23
N CYS A 42 4.43 0.49 -10.72
CA CYS A 42 3.18 0.83 -11.39
C CYS A 42 3.01 2.35 -11.55
N HIS A 43 3.31 3.14 -10.51
CA HIS A 43 3.22 4.59 -10.58
C HIS A 43 4.28 5.19 -11.51
N ALA A 44 5.51 4.70 -11.48
CA ALA A 44 6.58 5.12 -12.39
C ALA A 44 6.20 4.87 -13.85
N TYR A 45 5.64 3.68 -14.12
CA TYR A 45 5.14 3.35 -15.46
C TYR A 45 4.00 4.26 -15.90
N LEU A 46 2.97 4.47 -15.04
CA LEU A 46 1.86 5.36 -15.37
C LEU A 46 2.31 6.80 -15.63
N ALA A 47 3.29 7.28 -14.86
CA ALA A 47 3.87 8.61 -15.04
C ALA A 47 4.66 8.74 -16.37
N SER A 48 5.21 7.64 -16.89
CA SER A 48 5.93 7.61 -18.16
C SER A 48 5.02 7.57 -19.38
N LEU A 49 3.73 7.22 -19.19
CA LEU A 49 2.78 7.14 -20.30
C LEU A 49 2.40 8.52 -20.83
N LYS A 50 2.22 8.60 -22.17
CA LYS A 50 1.56 9.76 -22.76
C LYS A 50 0.13 9.87 -22.24
N LYS A 51 -0.36 11.10 -22.05
CA LYS A 51 -1.77 11.32 -21.65
C LYS A 51 -2.72 10.51 -22.54
N TYR A 52 -3.67 9.86 -21.91
CA TYR A 52 -4.75 9.13 -22.59
C TYR A 52 -4.31 7.88 -23.37
N THR A 53 -3.29 7.16 -22.89
CA THR A 53 -2.89 5.85 -23.41
C THR A 53 -3.42 4.74 -22.53
N LEU A 54 -3.84 3.63 -23.11
CA LEU A 54 -4.20 2.43 -22.35
C LEU A 54 -2.90 1.75 -21.86
N PRO A 55 -2.77 1.45 -20.56
CA PRO A 55 -1.59 0.75 -20.07
C PRO A 55 -1.47 -0.66 -20.66
N GLU A 56 -0.28 -1.00 -21.19
CA GLU A 56 0.03 -2.30 -21.81
C GLU A 56 1.12 -3.09 -21.06
N HIS A 57 1.62 -2.55 -19.94
CA HIS A 57 2.59 -3.25 -19.10
C HIS A 57 1.97 -4.55 -18.53
N PRO A 58 2.74 -5.65 -18.37
CA PRO A 58 2.23 -6.95 -17.89
C PRO A 58 1.38 -6.85 -16.61
N ALA A 59 1.75 -5.99 -15.66
CA ALA A 59 0.97 -5.77 -14.44
C ALA A 59 -0.45 -5.25 -14.70
N PHE A 60 -0.67 -4.54 -15.82
CA PHE A 60 -1.95 -3.92 -16.20
C PHE A 60 -2.76 -4.77 -17.19
N MET A 61 -2.22 -5.88 -17.69
CA MET A 61 -2.92 -6.69 -18.69
C MET A 61 -4.14 -7.42 -18.12
N GLN A 62 -4.07 -7.85 -16.88
CA GLN A 62 -5.17 -8.55 -16.20
C GLN A 62 -6.00 -7.61 -15.32
N VAL A 63 -5.37 -6.58 -14.76
CA VAL A 63 -5.96 -5.65 -13.79
C VAL A 63 -5.68 -4.22 -14.24
N LEU A 64 -6.70 -3.36 -14.20
CA LEU A 64 -6.55 -1.96 -14.60
C LEU A 64 -5.81 -1.09 -13.57
N CYS A 65 -6.00 -1.40 -12.28
CA CYS A 65 -5.44 -0.64 -11.17
C CYS A 65 -4.66 -1.54 -10.20
N PRO A 66 -3.54 -2.19 -10.64
CA PRO A 66 -2.75 -3.05 -9.76
C PRO A 66 -2.09 -2.29 -8.60
N HIS A 67 -1.77 -1.01 -8.79
CA HIS A 67 -1.24 -0.13 -7.75
C HIS A 67 -2.22 0.08 -6.59
N TYR A 68 -3.54 -0.01 -6.81
CA TYR A 68 -4.53 0.07 -5.74
C TYR A 68 -4.55 -1.20 -4.89
N LEU A 69 -4.39 -2.36 -5.49
CA LEU A 69 -4.20 -3.61 -4.74
C LEU A 69 -2.93 -3.56 -3.90
N ALA A 70 -1.84 -3.07 -4.48
CA ALA A 70 -0.57 -2.89 -3.76
C ALA A 70 -0.74 -1.94 -2.57
N GLU A 71 -1.49 -0.85 -2.70
CA GLU A 71 -1.83 0.05 -1.60
C GLU A 71 -2.55 -0.68 -0.46
N CYS A 72 -3.56 -1.49 -0.77
CA CYS A 72 -4.26 -2.29 0.24
C CYS A 72 -3.32 -3.28 0.96
N LEU A 73 -2.39 -3.89 0.22
CA LEU A 73 -1.39 -4.80 0.79
C LEU A 73 -0.39 -4.07 1.70
N ILE A 74 -0.05 -2.82 1.40
CA ILE A 74 0.77 -1.95 2.27
C ILE A 74 0.05 -1.72 3.60
N TYR A 75 -1.24 -1.36 3.60
CA TYR A 75 -2.01 -1.20 4.83
C TYR A 75 -2.14 -2.50 5.61
N LEU A 76 -2.31 -3.64 4.92
CA LEU A 76 -2.32 -4.96 5.56
C LEU A 76 -0.99 -5.24 6.25
N ALA A 77 0.12 -4.99 5.57
CA ALA A 77 1.47 -5.16 6.11
C ALA A 77 1.70 -4.27 7.35
N LEU A 78 1.31 -3.00 7.29
CA LEU A 78 1.38 -2.07 8.42
C LEU A 78 0.52 -2.54 9.59
N SER A 79 -0.67 -3.11 9.32
CA SER A 79 -1.53 -3.69 10.35
C SER A 79 -0.87 -4.87 11.08
N ILE A 80 -0.11 -5.69 10.35
CA ILE A 80 0.65 -6.81 10.92
C ILE A 80 1.83 -6.28 11.76
N ILE A 81 2.59 -5.33 11.23
CA ILE A 81 3.78 -4.77 11.91
C ILE A 81 3.38 -4.04 13.19
N ALA A 82 2.34 -3.23 13.13
CA ALA A 82 1.86 -2.42 14.25
C ALA A 82 0.92 -3.18 15.22
N ALA A 83 0.74 -4.48 15.06
CA ALA A 83 -0.15 -5.27 15.91
C ALA A 83 0.40 -5.37 17.35
N PRO A 84 -0.44 -5.14 18.37
CA PRO A 84 -0.06 -5.31 19.77
C PRO A 84 0.41 -6.74 20.09
N PRO A 85 1.15 -6.92 21.18
CA PRO A 85 1.51 -8.25 21.66
C PRO A 85 0.29 -9.19 21.77
N GLY A 86 0.42 -10.43 21.30
CA GLY A 86 -0.68 -11.41 21.31
C GLY A 86 -1.75 -11.23 20.23
N GLN A 87 -1.67 -10.17 19.40
CA GLN A 87 -2.57 -9.97 18.26
C GLN A 87 -1.80 -10.09 16.94
N VAL A 88 -2.49 -10.55 15.89
CA VAL A 88 -1.92 -10.67 14.55
C VAL A 88 -2.02 -9.32 13.81
N PHE A 89 -3.09 -8.59 14.04
CA PHE A 89 -3.38 -7.35 13.34
C PHE A 89 -3.67 -6.19 14.30
N ASN A 90 -3.29 -4.99 13.89
CA ASN A 90 -3.75 -3.76 14.51
C ASN A 90 -5.12 -3.38 13.94
N ARG A 91 -6.16 -3.37 14.78
CA ARG A 91 -7.55 -3.15 14.37
C ARG A 91 -7.77 -1.76 13.77
N THR A 92 -7.12 -0.74 14.29
CA THR A 92 -7.24 0.63 13.77
C THR A 92 -6.71 0.73 12.35
N VAL A 93 -5.54 0.11 12.08
CA VAL A 93 -4.94 0.10 10.75
C VAL A 93 -5.77 -0.77 9.79
N LEU A 94 -6.38 -1.87 10.27
CA LEU A 94 -7.33 -2.66 9.47
C LEU A 94 -8.57 -1.85 9.08
N CYS A 95 -9.13 -1.07 9.99
CA CYS A 95 -10.25 -0.18 9.66
C CYS A 95 -9.86 0.86 8.61
N ALA A 96 -8.65 1.43 8.72
CA ALA A 96 -8.10 2.32 7.71
C ALA A 96 -7.94 1.61 6.35
N MET A 97 -7.46 0.37 6.34
CA MET A 97 -7.35 -0.45 5.13
C MET A 97 -8.72 -0.66 4.47
N VAL A 98 -9.76 -0.98 5.22
CA VAL A 98 -11.12 -1.15 4.68
C VAL A 98 -11.61 0.14 4.04
N PHE A 99 -11.43 1.28 4.71
CA PHE A 99 -11.79 2.59 4.16
C PHE A 99 -11.05 2.87 2.84
N VAL A 100 -9.74 2.65 2.81
CA VAL A 100 -8.90 2.83 1.61
C VAL A 100 -9.34 1.89 0.49
N ALA A 101 -9.58 0.61 0.79
CA ALA A 101 -10.01 -0.38 -0.19
C ALA A 101 -11.34 -0.02 -0.85
N VAL A 102 -12.31 0.44 -0.08
CA VAL A 102 -13.60 0.91 -0.61
C VAL A 102 -13.42 2.13 -1.50
N ASN A 103 -12.67 3.12 -1.05
CA ASN A 103 -12.42 4.36 -1.80
C ASN A 103 -11.68 4.08 -3.11
N LEU A 104 -10.62 3.28 -3.07
CA LEU A 104 -9.87 2.87 -4.26
C LEU A 104 -10.70 1.96 -5.18
N GLY A 105 -11.57 1.13 -4.63
CA GLY A 105 -12.51 0.31 -5.42
C GLY A 105 -13.47 1.17 -6.24
N VAL A 106 -14.08 2.18 -5.64
CA VAL A 106 -14.94 3.15 -6.36
C VAL A 106 -14.14 3.87 -7.45
N THR A 107 -12.92 4.29 -7.14
CA THR A 107 -12.04 4.96 -8.12
C THR A 107 -11.65 4.02 -9.26
N ALA A 108 -11.36 2.75 -8.97
CA ALA A 108 -11.04 1.73 -9.97
C ALA A 108 -12.22 1.46 -10.92
N ASP A 109 -13.45 1.46 -10.38
CA ASP A 109 -14.66 1.33 -11.20
C ASP A 109 -14.82 2.51 -12.16
N GLY A 110 -14.69 3.73 -11.67
CA GLY A 110 -14.70 4.93 -12.50
C GLY A 110 -13.60 4.93 -13.56
N THR A 111 -12.41 4.45 -13.22
CA THR A 111 -11.29 4.29 -14.15
C THR A 111 -11.64 3.29 -15.26
N LYS A 112 -12.25 2.16 -14.93
CA LYS A 112 -12.68 1.16 -15.92
C LYS A 112 -13.73 1.74 -16.86
N GLN A 113 -14.74 2.41 -16.33
CA GLN A 113 -15.79 3.06 -17.15
C GLN A 113 -15.18 4.11 -18.11
N TRP A 114 -14.22 4.88 -17.63
CA TRP A 114 -13.52 5.86 -18.48
C TRP A 114 -12.73 5.21 -19.61
N TYR A 115 -12.00 4.11 -19.34
CA TYR A 115 -11.30 3.34 -20.37
C TYR A 115 -12.26 2.70 -21.37
N GLU A 116 -13.41 2.18 -20.92
CA GLU A 116 -14.45 1.62 -21.78
C GLU A 116 -15.02 2.65 -22.77
N GLN A 117 -15.26 3.87 -22.27
CA GLN A 117 -15.75 4.97 -23.10
C GLN A 117 -14.71 5.44 -24.14
N LYS A 118 -13.44 5.46 -23.75
CA LYS A 118 -12.38 6.03 -24.56
C LYS A 118 -11.79 5.04 -25.57
N PHE A 119 -11.59 3.79 -25.18
CA PHE A 119 -10.91 2.79 -26.00
C PHE A 119 -11.82 1.69 -26.52
N GLY A 120 -13.07 1.67 -26.10
CA GLY A 120 -14.06 0.64 -26.41
C GLY A 120 -14.11 -0.48 -25.36
N LYS A 121 -15.33 -0.97 -25.13
CA LYS A 121 -15.60 -2.01 -24.12
C LYS A 121 -14.79 -3.28 -24.35
N GLU A 122 -14.61 -3.68 -25.61
CA GLU A 122 -13.93 -4.94 -25.98
C GLU A 122 -12.48 -5.00 -25.49
N LYS A 123 -11.76 -3.88 -25.53
CA LYS A 123 -10.33 -3.81 -25.12
C LYS A 123 -10.14 -3.90 -23.62
N VAL A 124 -11.17 -3.64 -22.84
CA VAL A 124 -11.12 -3.55 -21.37
C VAL A 124 -11.97 -4.64 -20.70
N ALA A 125 -12.83 -5.31 -21.45
CA ALA A 125 -13.78 -6.29 -20.92
C ALA A 125 -13.12 -7.42 -20.11
N THR A 126 -11.95 -7.89 -20.54
CA THR A 126 -11.21 -8.97 -19.89
C THR A 126 -10.35 -8.54 -18.71
N ARG A 127 -10.24 -7.21 -18.46
CA ARG A 127 -9.42 -6.68 -17.39
C ARG A 127 -10.24 -6.42 -16.13
N TRP A 128 -9.78 -6.93 -15.01
CA TRP A 128 -10.36 -6.69 -13.70
C TRP A 128 -10.08 -5.25 -13.23
N ARG A 129 -10.88 -4.72 -12.33
CA ARG A 129 -10.70 -3.36 -11.82
C ARG A 129 -9.46 -3.23 -10.94
N MET A 130 -9.42 -4.00 -9.86
CA MET A 130 -8.38 -3.92 -8.84
C MET A 130 -7.89 -5.30 -8.39
N ILE A 131 -8.82 -6.25 -8.14
CA ILE A 131 -8.50 -7.58 -7.62
C ILE A 131 -8.74 -8.61 -8.73
N PRO A 132 -7.70 -9.38 -9.13
CA PRO A 132 -7.85 -10.40 -10.15
C PRO A 132 -8.94 -11.41 -9.77
N PHE A 133 -9.75 -11.80 -10.73
CA PHE A 133 -10.83 -12.78 -10.60
C PHE A 133 -11.99 -12.42 -9.67
N LEU A 134 -11.93 -11.27 -9.00
CA LEU A 134 -12.97 -10.86 -8.05
C LEU A 134 -13.62 -9.52 -8.42
N PHE A 135 -12.80 -8.51 -8.68
CA PHE A 135 -13.28 -7.12 -8.90
C PHE A 135 -12.41 -6.33 -9.87
#